data_3b323888b64b96a3f6d2e15d19052586
#
_entry.id   3b323888b64b96a3f6d2e15d19052586
#
_cell.length_a   1.000
_cell.length_b   1.000
_cell.length_c   1.000
_cell.angle_alpha   90.00
_cell.angle_beta   90.00
_cell.angle_gamma   90.00
#
_symmetry.space_group_name_H-M   'P 1'
#
loop_
_entity.id
_entity.type
_entity.pdbx_description
1 polymer ?
#
loop_
_entity_poly.entity_id
_entity_poly.type
_entity_poly.pdbx_seq_one_letter_code
_entity_poly.pdbx_strand_id
1 'polypeptide(L)'
;KAEFCRKIGAEGTINRKKFSHWGMLPHWKDEAKYGEWLKGARAFGAALWEAVGARKSPRLVFEHPGEDTVPTSIFVCDTGGMVVICAGTSGYNATLDLRYHWMRQKRFQGSHFANDHDAGALNDLVIAGKVDPCLSETFRFDEIPHVHQLMYENRHPHGNMAVLVNATTPGQRDGLN
;
A
#
# COMPACT_ATOMS: atom_id res chain seq x y z
N LYS A 1 -6.77 -6.15 11.00
CA LYS A 1 -5.91 -5.30 10.13
C LYS A 1 -6.13 -3.81 10.39
N ALA A 2 -7.37 -3.29 10.38
CA ALA A 2 -7.63 -1.87 10.61
C ALA A 2 -7.11 -1.37 11.98
N GLU A 3 -7.31 -2.14 13.03
CA GLU A 3 -6.80 -1.84 14.37
C GLU A 3 -5.27 -1.81 14.41
N PHE A 4 -4.62 -2.80 13.77
CA PHE A 4 -3.17 -2.83 13.63
C PHE A 4 -2.64 -1.58 12.90
N CYS A 5 -3.28 -1.17 11.78
CA CYS A 5 -2.89 0.06 11.08
C CYS A 5 -2.97 1.29 11.97
N ARG A 6 -4.02 1.42 12.79
CA ARG A 6 -4.13 2.53 13.75
C ARG A 6 -3.05 2.48 14.83
N LYS A 7 -2.73 1.29 15.33
CA LYS A 7 -1.67 1.10 16.33
C LYS A 7 -0.29 1.57 15.83
N ILE A 8 -0.03 1.43 14.54
CA ILE A 8 1.24 1.87 13.92
C ILE A 8 1.17 3.28 13.31
N GLY A 9 0.14 4.07 13.62
CA GLY A 9 0.07 5.50 13.31
C GLY A 9 -0.89 5.91 12.20
N ALA A 10 -1.72 5.00 11.65
CA ALA A 10 -2.74 5.41 10.68
C ALA A 10 -3.85 6.22 11.37
N GLU A 11 -4.06 7.45 10.93
CA GLU A 11 -5.11 8.35 11.44
C GLU A 11 -6.52 7.84 11.10
N GLY A 12 -6.68 7.20 9.93
CA GLY A 12 -7.94 6.63 9.47
C GLY A 12 -7.77 5.32 8.73
N THR A 13 -8.82 4.52 8.71
CA THR A 13 -8.85 3.25 7.98
C THR A 13 -10.17 3.07 7.26
N ILE A 14 -10.13 2.61 6.01
CA ILE A 14 -11.32 2.37 5.18
C ILE A 14 -11.34 0.90 4.77
N ASN A 15 -12.46 0.22 5.04
CA ASN A 15 -12.65 -1.13 4.53
C ASN A 15 -13.11 -1.09 3.07
N ARG A 16 -12.20 -1.37 2.14
CA ARG A 16 -12.50 -1.36 0.69
C ARG A 16 -13.58 -2.36 0.27
N LYS A 17 -13.84 -3.41 1.07
CA LYS A 17 -14.91 -4.39 0.78
C LYS A 17 -16.32 -3.81 0.88
N LYS A 18 -16.47 -2.59 1.42
CA LYS A 18 -17.75 -1.86 1.41
C LYS A 18 -18.07 -1.21 0.06
N PHE A 19 -17.18 -1.28 -0.90
CA PHE A 19 -17.31 -0.68 -2.23
C PHE A 19 -17.15 -1.76 -3.29
N SER A 20 -17.92 -1.67 -4.38
CA SER A 20 -17.99 -2.66 -5.46
C SER A 20 -17.48 -2.16 -6.81
N HIS A 21 -17.00 -0.92 -6.89
CA HIS A 21 -16.60 -0.25 -8.14
C HIS A 21 -15.15 -0.56 -8.57
N TRP A 22 -14.47 -1.46 -7.87
CA TRP A 22 -13.09 -1.82 -8.17
C TRP A 22 -12.97 -2.53 -9.51
N GLY A 23 -11.79 -2.47 -10.11
CA GLY A 23 -11.47 -3.09 -11.38
C GLY A 23 -11.17 -2.07 -12.48
N MET A 24 -11.07 -2.58 -13.70
CA MET A 24 -10.80 -1.75 -14.88
C MET A 24 -11.87 -0.68 -15.06
N LEU A 25 -11.42 0.53 -15.41
CA LEU A 25 -12.31 1.64 -15.70
C LEU A 25 -13.20 1.32 -16.92
N PRO A 26 -14.54 1.40 -16.82
CA PRO A 26 -15.41 1.26 -17.97
C PRO A 26 -15.12 2.33 -19.02
N HIS A 27 -15.35 1.99 -20.28
CA HIS A 27 -15.15 2.96 -21.36
C HIS A 27 -16.09 4.16 -21.17
N TRP A 28 -15.58 5.37 -21.30
CA TRP A 28 -16.33 6.61 -21.03
C TRP A 28 -17.61 6.80 -21.90
N LYS A 29 -17.71 6.14 -23.06
CA LYS A 29 -18.91 6.12 -23.91
C LYS A 29 -19.99 5.16 -23.40
N ASP A 30 -19.67 4.22 -22.53
CA ASP A 30 -20.67 3.41 -21.82
C ASP A 30 -21.12 4.20 -20.58
N GLU A 31 -22.02 5.15 -20.85
CA GLU A 31 -22.44 6.11 -19.81
C GLU A 31 -23.03 5.45 -18.58
N ALA A 32 -23.73 4.33 -18.74
CA ALA A 32 -24.32 3.59 -17.64
C ALA A 32 -23.24 3.01 -16.71
N LYS A 33 -22.34 2.19 -17.25
CA LYS A 33 -21.28 1.56 -16.45
C LYS A 33 -20.27 2.57 -15.92
N TYR A 34 -19.91 3.58 -16.74
CA TYR A 34 -19.05 4.66 -16.29
C TYR A 34 -19.68 5.47 -15.16
N GLY A 35 -20.97 5.74 -15.23
CA GLY A 35 -21.74 6.43 -14.19
C GLY A 35 -21.76 5.64 -12.87
N GLU A 36 -21.94 4.33 -12.93
CA GLU A 36 -21.89 3.45 -11.75
C GLU A 36 -20.49 3.46 -11.12
N TRP A 37 -19.43 3.30 -11.92
CA TRP A 37 -18.07 3.40 -11.43
C TRP A 37 -17.81 4.76 -10.76
N LEU A 38 -18.22 5.85 -11.41
CA LEU A 38 -18.02 7.21 -10.90
C LEU A 38 -18.75 7.44 -9.57
N LYS A 39 -19.95 6.87 -9.41
CA LYS A 39 -20.70 6.89 -8.15
C LYS A 39 -19.92 6.18 -7.03
N GLY A 40 -19.35 5.01 -7.32
CA GLY A 40 -18.53 4.25 -6.38
C GLY A 40 -17.23 4.97 -6.01
N ALA A 41 -16.51 5.53 -6.99
CA ALA A 41 -15.28 6.28 -6.77
C ALA A 41 -15.52 7.55 -5.92
N ARG A 42 -16.65 8.26 -6.15
CA ARG A 42 -17.06 9.39 -5.32
C ARG A 42 -17.41 8.98 -3.89
N ALA A 43 -18.10 7.85 -3.72
CA ALA A 43 -18.42 7.32 -2.39
C ALA A 43 -17.16 6.96 -1.62
N PHE A 44 -16.16 6.35 -2.29
CA PHE A 44 -14.85 6.09 -1.69
C PHE A 44 -14.11 7.39 -1.32
N GLY A 45 -14.14 8.40 -2.18
CA GLY A 45 -13.56 9.72 -1.88
C GLY A 45 -14.22 10.40 -0.68
N ALA A 46 -15.55 10.29 -0.54
CA ALA A 46 -16.28 10.78 0.62
C ALA A 46 -15.87 10.07 1.92
N ALA A 47 -15.72 8.74 1.86
CA ALA A 47 -15.23 7.95 3.00
C ALA A 47 -13.78 8.32 3.39
N LEU A 48 -12.94 8.72 2.41
CA LEU A 48 -11.61 9.27 2.68
C LEU A 48 -11.70 10.59 3.48
N TRP A 49 -12.55 11.51 3.06
CA TRP A 49 -12.75 12.78 3.75
C TRP A 49 -13.31 12.58 5.16
N GLU A 50 -14.21 11.64 5.34
CA GLU A 50 -14.73 11.26 6.66
C GLU A 50 -13.61 10.70 7.55
N ALA A 51 -12.78 9.79 7.03
CA ALA A 51 -11.68 9.19 7.77
C ALA A 51 -10.61 10.20 8.19
N VAL A 52 -10.39 11.25 7.39
CA VAL A 52 -9.44 12.35 7.67
C VAL A 52 -10.09 13.46 8.52
N GLY A 53 -11.43 13.48 8.65
CA GLY A 53 -12.16 14.54 9.34
C GLY A 53 -12.20 15.88 8.59
N ALA A 54 -11.83 15.88 7.30
CA ALA A 54 -11.80 17.09 6.47
C ALA A 54 -12.02 16.74 4.99
N ARG A 55 -12.63 17.66 4.22
CA ARG A 55 -12.80 17.53 2.77
C ARG A 55 -11.47 17.78 2.04
N LYS A 56 -10.53 16.85 2.23
CA LYS A 56 -9.15 16.95 1.73
C LYS A 56 -8.77 15.66 1.01
N SER A 57 -8.30 15.79 -0.22
CA SER A 57 -7.78 14.67 -1.00
C SER A 57 -6.30 14.40 -0.72
N PRO A 58 -5.82 13.15 -0.84
CA PRO A 58 -4.42 12.83 -0.59
C PRO A 58 -3.52 13.41 -1.68
N ARG A 59 -2.44 14.06 -1.30
CA ARG A 59 -1.41 14.53 -2.23
C ARG A 59 -0.45 13.44 -2.69
N LEU A 60 -0.32 12.39 -1.86
CA LEU A 60 0.46 11.20 -2.17
C LEU A 60 -0.42 9.97 -1.95
N VAL A 61 -0.50 9.11 -2.95
CA VAL A 61 -1.16 7.80 -2.87
C VAL A 61 -0.09 6.74 -3.12
N PHE A 62 0.11 5.85 -2.17
CA PHE A 62 0.95 4.68 -2.33
C PHE A 62 0.09 3.51 -2.81
N GLU A 63 0.25 3.15 -4.07
CA GLU A 63 -0.57 2.15 -4.75
C GLU A 63 0.16 0.82 -4.81
N HIS A 64 -0.51 -0.26 -4.41
CA HIS A 64 0.05 -1.59 -4.38
C HIS A 64 -0.78 -2.65 -5.12
N PRO A 65 -2.12 -2.67 -5.05
CA PRO A 65 -2.93 -3.66 -5.78
C PRO A 65 -2.79 -3.58 -7.30
N GLY A 66 -2.75 -2.39 -7.87
CA GLY A 66 -2.59 -2.20 -9.31
C GLY A 66 -3.91 -2.12 -10.07
N GLU A 67 -4.17 -3.10 -10.95
CA GLU A 67 -5.27 -3.07 -11.92
C GLU A 67 -6.62 -2.65 -11.32
N ASP A 68 -7.00 -3.24 -10.20
CA ASP A 68 -8.31 -2.98 -9.58
C ASP A 68 -8.45 -1.57 -9.00
N THR A 69 -7.37 -0.98 -8.51
CA THR A 69 -7.45 0.23 -7.67
C THR A 69 -6.85 1.48 -8.29
N VAL A 70 -5.96 1.35 -9.28
CA VAL A 70 -5.33 2.49 -9.96
C VAL A 70 -6.35 3.52 -10.49
N PRO A 71 -7.48 3.12 -11.13
CA PRO A 71 -8.46 4.10 -11.61
C PRO A 71 -9.00 4.99 -10.49
N THR A 72 -9.30 4.39 -9.34
CA THR A 72 -9.82 5.10 -8.17
C THR A 72 -8.71 5.91 -7.48
N SER A 73 -7.51 5.37 -7.38
CA SER A 73 -6.34 6.06 -6.82
C SER A 73 -6.01 7.34 -7.59
N ILE A 74 -6.04 7.28 -8.92
CA ILE A 74 -5.91 8.47 -9.77
C ILE A 74 -7.08 9.44 -9.55
N PHE A 75 -8.32 8.93 -9.43
CA PHE A 75 -9.50 9.78 -9.22
C PHE A 75 -9.41 10.57 -7.92
N VAL A 76 -9.12 9.92 -6.79
CA VAL A 76 -9.13 10.54 -5.44
C VAL A 76 -7.88 11.35 -5.13
N CYS A 77 -6.77 11.11 -5.80
CA CYS A 77 -5.54 11.90 -5.64
C CYS A 77 -5.81 13.38 -5.90
N ASP A 78 -5.22 14.26 -5.11
CA ASP A 78 -5.40 15.71 -5.23
C ASP A 78 -4.80 16.27 -6.52
N THR A 79 -5.20 17.48 -6.87
CA THR A 79 -4.59 18.25 -7.97
C THR A 79 -3.11 18.48 -7.69
N GLY A 80 -2.25 18.20 -8.67
CA GLY A 80 -0.78 18.25 -8.52
C GLY A 80 -0.20 17.13 -7.66
N GLY A 81 -1.02 16.20 -7.20
CA GLY A 81 -0.59 15.07 -6.39
C GLY A 81 0.11 13.98 -7.18
N MET A 82 0.55 12.94 -6.47
CA MET A 82 1.27 11.80 -7.05
C MET A 82 0.67 10.48 -6.60
N VAL A 83 0.49 9.56 -7.54
CA VAL A 83 0.25 8.15 -7.26
C VAL A 83 1.55 7.40 -7.55
N VAL A 84 2.10 6.74 -6.53
CA VAL A 84 3.31 5.91 -6.64
C VAL A 84 2.89 4.45 -6.62
N ILE A 85 3.27 3.68 -7.63
CA ILE A 85 2.98 2.25 -7.75
C ILE A 85 4.25 1.41 -7.61
N CYS A 86 4.21 0.38 -6.77
CA CYS A 86 5.33 -0.53 -6.56
C CYS A 86 4.99 -2.01 -6.82
N ALA A 87 3.72 -2.34 -7.10
CA ALA A 87 3.28 -3.71 -7.32
C ALA A 87 2.00 -3.76 -8.18
N GLY A 88 1.57 -4.97 -8.52
CA GLY A 88 0.37 -5.23 -9.31
C GLY A 88 -0.30 -6.53 -8.88
N THR A 89 -0.65 -6.67 -7.59
CA THR A 89 -1.18 -7.91 -7.01
C THR A 89 -2.56 -8.30 -7.54
N SER A 90 -3.32 -7.36 -8.09
CA SER A 90 -4.61 -7.62 -8.73
C SER A 90 -4.54 -7.70 -10.26
N GLY A 91 -3.40 -7.41 -10.84
CA GLY A 91 -3.15 -7.44 -12.29
C GLY A 91 -2.27 -6.27 -12.76
N TYR A 92 -1.87 -6.33 -14.03
CA TYR A 92 -0.88 -5.41 -14.61
C TYR A 92 -1.46 -4.42 -15.63
N ASN A 93 -2.72 -4.60 -16.05
CA ASN A 93 -3.37 -3.79 -17.08
C ASN A 93 -4.25 -2.70 -16.47
N ALA A 94 -3.63 -1.70 -15.84
CA ALA A 94 -4.37 -0.60 -15.26
C ALA A 94 -4.91 0.37 -16.33
N THR A 95 -6.16 0.80 -16.14
CA THR A 95 -6.79 1.85 -16.95
C THR A 95 -6.94 3.12 -16.14
N LEU A 96 -6.94 4.27 -16.81
CA LEU A 96 -7.20 5.55 -16.16
C LEU A 96 -7.95 6.51 -17.09
N ASP A 97 -8.75 7.40 -16.52
CA ASP A 97 -9.35 8.50 -17.27
C ASP A 97 -8.37 9.68 -17.31
N LEU A 98 -7.89 9.99 -18.51
CA LEU A 98 -6.92 11.05 -18.73
C LEU A 98 -7.40 12.41 -18.22
N ARG A 99 -8.71 12.67 -18.19
CA ARG A 99 -9.27 13.92 -17.66
C ARG A 99 -8.95 14.09 -16.17
N TYR A 100 -8.97 13.01 -15.37
CA TYR A 100 -8.60 13.05 -13.96
C TYR A 100 -7.10 13.04 -13.73
N HIS A 101 -6.30 12.74 -14.73
CA HIS A 101 -4.84 12.76 -14.67
C HIS A 101 -4.28 14.09 -15.19
N TRP A 102 -4.39 14.35 -16.51
CA TRP A 102 -3.71 15.51 -17.09
C TRP A 102 -4.33 16.85 -16.63
N MET A 103 -5.68 16.98 -16.66
CA MET A 103 -6.34 18.24 -16.28
C MET A 103 -6.14 18.60 -14.82
N ARG A 104 -5.76 17.63 -14.00
CA ARG A 104 -5.43 17.80 -12.59
C ARG A 104 -3.93 17.79 -12.33
N GLN A 105 -3.09 17.81 -13.38
CA GLN A 105 -1.63 17.86 -13.29
C GLN A 105 -1.03 16.82 -12.35
N LYS A 106 -1.61 15.63 -12.31
CA LYS A 106 -1.18 14.54 -11.42
C LYS A 106 0.00 13.79 -12.02
N ARG A 107 0.77 13.15 -11.17
CA ARG A 107 1.88 12.26 -11.53
C ARG A 107 1.49 10.82 -11.23
N PHE A 108 1.87 9.91 -12.13
CA PHE A 108 1.81 8.47 -11.91
C PHE A 108 3.21 7.93 -12.05
N GLN A 109 3.80 7.48 -10.93
CA GLN A 109 5.20 7.17 -10.80
C GLN A 109 5.39 5.70 -10.42
N GLY A 110 6.16 4.96 -11.23
CA GLY A 110 6.65 3.63 -10.86
C GLY A 110 7.75 3.73 -9.82
N SER A 111 7.75 2.80 -8.88
CA SER A 111 8.81 2.62 -7.89
C SER A 111 9.27 1.16 -7.90
N HIS A 112 10.56 0.95 -8.00
CA HIS A 112 11.14 -0.39 -8.05
C HIS A 112 12.50 -0.39 -7.37
N PHE A 113 12.62 -1.18 -6.32
CA PHE A 113 13.82 -1.33 -5.49
C PHE A 113 14.34 0.00 -4.89
N ALA A 114 15.51 -0.09 -4.31
CA ALA A 114 16.30 1.01 -3.78
C ALA A 114 17.78 0.72 -4.07
N ASN A 115 18.60 1.74 -4.06
CA ASN A 115 20.06 1.59 -4.06
C ASN A 115 20.59 1.42 -2.64
N ASP A 116 21.89 1.12 -2.49
CA ASP A 116 22.54 0.90 -1.19
C ASP A 116 22.47 2.14 -0.29
N HIS A 117 22.54 3.33 -0.87
CA HIS A 117 22.42 4.58 -0.13
C HIS A 117 21.03 4.73 0.50
N ASP A 118 19.94 4.49 -0.26
CA ASP A 118 18.57 4.59 0.24
C ASP A 118 18.28 3.50 1.27
N ALA A 119 18.80 2.28 1.05
CA ALA A 119 18.70 1.18 2.00
C ALA A 119 19.41 1.51 3.32
N GLY A 120 20.62 2.08 3.26
CA GLY A 120 21.35 2.56 4.41
C GLY A 120 20.59 3.65 5.18
N ALA A 121 20.07 4.64 4.47
CA ALA A 121 19.28 5.73 5.08
C ALA A 121 18.00 5.21 5.77
N LEU A 122 17.31 4.21 5.19
CA LEU A 122 16.17 3.57 5.85
C LEU A 122 16.61 2.83 7.13
N ASN A 123 17.73 2.10 7.07
CA ASN A 123 18.26 1.40 8.21
C ASN A 123 18.61 2.36 9.37
N ASP A 124 19.19 3.52 9.07
CA ASP A 124 19.46 4.57 10.05
C ASP A 124 18.18 5.11 10.72
N LEU A 125 17.08 5.24 9.96
CA LEU A 125 15.79 5.63 10.51
C LEU A 125 15.21 4.56 11.45
N VAL A 126 15.38 3.29 11.12
CA VAL A 126 14.96 2.16 11.98
C VAL A 126 15.78 2.15 13.26
N ILE A 127 17.12 2.26 13.17
CA ILE A 127 18.03 2.30 14.32
C ILE A 127 17.71 3.50 15.24
N ALA A 128 17.38 4.65 14.66
CA ALA A 128 16.99 5.85 15.40
C ALA A 128 15.56 5.77 16.00
N GLY A 129 14.84 4.66 15.80
CA GLY A 129 13.47 4.47 16.28
C GLY A 129 12.42 5.37 15.59
N LYS A 130 12.77 5.96 14.43
CA LYS A 130 11.86 6.82 13.67
C LYS A 130 10.91 6.04 12.76
N VAL A 131 11.28 4.82 12.42
CA VAL A 131 10.48 3.87 11.62
C VAL A 131 10.43 2.56 12.39
N ASP A 132 9.22 2.09 12.70
CA ASP A 132 8.99 0.77 13.26
C ASP A 132 8.95 -0.24 12.09
N PRO A 133 9.86 -1.22 12.00
CA PRO A 133 9.81 -2.26 10.97
C PRO A 133 8.61 -3.21 11.14
N CYS A 134 7.79 -3.01 12.15
CA CYS A 134 6.63 -3.85 12.47
C CYS A 134 6.98 -5.33 12.61
N LEU A 135 8.11 -5.64 13.25
CA LEU A 135 8.53 -7.02 13.52
C LEU A 135 7.49 -7.70 14.43
N SER A 136 6.86 -8.74 13.94
CA SER A 136 5.81 -9.47 14.67
C SER A 136 6.32 -10.77 15.31
N GLU A 137 7.20 -11.47 14.61
CA GLU A 137 7.70 -12.77 15.04
C GLU A 137 9.08 -13.06 14.45
N THR A 138 9.88 -13.82 15.16
CA THR A 138 11.18 -14.29 14.70
C THR A 138 11.22 -15.81 14.69
N PHE A 139 11.87 -16.38 13.70
CA PHE A 139 11.99 -17.81 13.45
C PHE A 139 13.44 -18.19 13.31
N ARG A 140 13.75 -19.46 13.60
CA ARG A 140 15.05 -20.02 13.33
C ARG A 140 15.23 -20.32 11.84
N PHE A 141 16.45 -20.49 11.40
CA PHE A 141 16.77 -20.75 10.00
C PHE A 141 16.12 -22.03 9.45
N ASP A 142 16.06 -23.08 10.27
CA ASP A 142 15.43 -24.36 9.90
C ASP A 142 13.91 -24.31 9.82
N GLU A 143 13.27 -23.23 10.29
CA GLU A 143 11.83 -23.01 10.23
C GLU A 143 11.36 -22.30 8.94
N ILE A 144 12.26 -21.95 8.02
CA ILE A 144 11.92 -21.27 6.75
C ILE A 144 10.76 -21.94 5.99
N PRO A 145 10.73 -23.28 5.82
CA PRO A 145 9.61 -23.93 5.15
C PRO A 145 8.26 -23.70 5.84
N HIS A 146 8.25 -23.69 7.17
CA HIS A 146 7.06 -23.39 7.96
C HIS A 146 6.60 -21.94 7.77
N VAL A 147 7.54 -21.00 7.79
CA VAL A 147 7.24 -19.57 7.55
C VAL A 147 6.62 -19.35 6.19
N HIS A 148 7.14 -19.97 5.14
CA HIS A 148 6.55 -19.93 3.80
C HIS A 148 5.15 -20.51 3.76
N GLN A 149 4.91 -21.60 4.48
CA GLN A 149 3.57 -22.20 4.58
C GLN A 149 2.57 -21.25 5.25
N LEU A 150 2.96 -20.60 6.35
CA LEU A 150 2.12 -19.59 7.01
C LEU A 150 1.76 -18.43 6.06
N MET A 151 2.71 -17.97 5.25
CA MET A 151 2.47 -16.91 4.25
C MET A 151 1.51 -17.39 3.16
N TYR A 152 1.73 -18.59 2.62
CA TYR A 152 0.88 -19.18 1.59
C TYR A 152 -0.57 -19.32 2.06
N GLU A 153 -0.76 -19.77 3.28
CA GLU A 153 -2.08 -19.97 3.90
C GLU A 153 -2.72 -18.66 4.42
N ASN A 154 -2.00 -17.52 4.31
CA ASN A 154 -2.41 -16.23 4.89
C ASN A 154 -2.71 -16.31 6.40
N ARG A 155 -1.96 -17.14 7.12
CA ARG A 155 -2.05 -17.40 8.57
C ARG A 155 -0.92 -16.73 9.37
N HIS A 156 -0.02 -16.04 8.69
CA HIS A 156 1.07 -15.30 9.32
C HIS A 156 0.55 -14.16 10.21
N PRO A 157 1.27 -13.77 11.27
CA PRO A 157 0.92 -12.62 12.10
C PRO A 157 0.94 -11.32 11.30
N HIS A 158 0.27 -10.29 11.83
CA HIS A 158 0.32 -8.95 11.21
C HIS A 158 1.68 -8.30 11.48
N GLY A 159 2.31 -7.81 10.44
CA GLY A 159 3.65 -7.24 10.48
C GLY A 159 4.64 -8.08 9.68
N ASN A 160 5.91 -7.87 9.93
CA ASN A 160 6.99 -8.58 9.26
C ASN A 160 7.47 -9.76 10.12
N MET A 161 7.77 -10.88 9.47
CA MET A 161 8.45 -12.00 10.08
C MET A 161 9.94 -11.94 9.72
N ALA A 162 10.81 -12.26 10.65
CA ALA A 162 12.24 -12.34 10.41
C ALA A 162 12.77 -13.73 10.72
N VAL A 163 13.75 -14.16 9.95
CA VAL A 163 14.48 -15.41 10.19
C VAL A 163 15.86 -15.06 10.74
N LEU A 164 16.22 -15.67 11.85
CA LEU A 164 17.53 -15.49 12.47
C LEU A 164 18.57 -16.33 11.71
N VAL A 165 19.53 -15.64 11.09
CA VAL A 165 20.66 -16.28 10.39
C VAL A 165 21.90 -16.17 11.28
N ASN A 166 22.49 -17.32 11.65
CA ASN A 166 23.64 -17.38 12.57
C ASN A 166 23.42 -16.64 13.91
N ALA A 167 22.19 -16.56 14.38
CA ALA A 167 21.80 -15.94 15.64
C ALA A 167 20.76 -16.81 16.33
N THR A 168 20.73 -16.82 17.65
CA THR A 168 19.77 -17.58 18.47
C THR A 168 18.70 -16.67 19.08
N THR A 169 18.99 -15.37 19.15
CA THR A 169 18.08 -14.35 19.69
C THR A 169 18.10 -13.10 18.85
N PRO A 170 16.96 -12.35 18.76
CA PRO A 170 16.92 -11.07 18.08
C PRO A 170 17.96 -10.09 18.66
N GLY A 171 18.64 -9.36 17.79
CA GLY A 171 19.65 -8.36 18.18
C GLY A 171 21.03 -8.95 18.56
N GLN A 172 21.18 -10.26 18.52
CA GLN A 172 22.47 -10.89 18.70
C GLN A 172 23.39 -10.54 17.54
N ARG A 173 24.56 -10.01 17.85
CA ARG A 173 25.64 -9.70 16.91
C ARG A 173 26.79 -10.70 17.14
N ASP A 174 26.69 -11.85 16.53
CA ASP A 174 27.80 -12.84 16.58
C ASP A 174 28.79 -12.53 15.46
N GLY A 175 30.01 -12.18 15.86
CA GLY A 175 31.22 -12.38 15.06
C GLY A 175 31.39 -11.52 13.81
N LEU A 176 30.72 -10.40 13.67
CA LEU A 176 31.04 -9.37 12.67
C LEU A 176 32.01 -8.36 13.32
N ASN A 177 33.29 -8.76 13.47
CA ASN A 177 34.40 -7.86 13.66
C ASN A 177 34.94 -7.39 12.30
#